data_bb5382f19ae7797b055361edfaac9584
#
_entry.id   bb5382f19ae7797b055361edfaac9584
#
_cell.length_a   1.000
_cell.length_b   1.000
_cell.length_c   1.000
_cell.angle_alpha   90.00
_cell.angle_beta   90.00
_cell.angle_gamma   90.00
#
_symmetry.space_group_name_H-M   'P 1'
#
loop_
_entity.id
_entity.type
_entity.pdbx_description
1 polymer ?
#
loop_
_entity_poly.entity_id
_entity_poly.type
_entity_poly.pdbx_seq_one_letter_code
_entity_poly.pdbx_strand_id
1 'polypeptide(L)'
;MQWDGSKNAGFTEGEPWLAVNPNYKTVNAAEAQDDPDSILNFYKKLIRLRKQYADIIKGSYTLLLPDDPQLFVYERQANGQKLMSISNVSKEEAAFYWPDGSEPERAELLLSNYDNDSGTESRITFRPYETRVYLLA
;
A
#
# COMPACT_ATOMS: atom_id res chain seq x y z
N MET A 1 -10.47 -21.74 0.04
CA MET A 1 -10.86 -20.30 -0.04
C MET A 1 -12.20 -20.11 0.65
N GLN A 2 -12.31 -19.16 1.54
CA GLN A 2 -13.57 -18.77 2.15
C GLN A 2 -14.27 -17.76 1.22
N TRP A 3 -15.28 -18.23 0.47
CA TRP A 3 -15.94 -17.37 -0.52
C TRP A 3 -16.98 -16.44 0.12
N ASP A 4 -17.77 -16.99 1.06
CA ASP A 4 -18.85 -16.27 1.74
C ASP A 4 -19.14 -16.85 3.13
N GLY A 5 -20.13 -16.28 3.84
CA GLY A 5 -20.55 -16.72 5.17
C GLY A 5 -21.53 -17.90 5.18
N SER A 6 -21.84 -18.53 4.05
CA SER A 6 -22.74 -19.67 3.94
C SER A 6 -22.10 -20.98 4.41
N LYS A 7 -22.86 -22.08 4.41
CA LYS A 7 -22.37 -23.41 4.80
C LYS A 7 -21.08 -23.73 4.05
N ASN A 8 -20.08 -24.23 4.77
CA ASN A 8 -18.75 -24.59 4.25
C ASN A 8 -18.03 -23.42 3.57
N ALA A 9 -18.29 -22.18 3.99
CA ALA A 9 -17.71 -20.98 3.40
C ALA A 9 -17.96 -20.86 1.86
N GLY A 10 -19.07 -21.39 1.36
CA GLY A 10 -19.47 -21.30 -0.05
C GLY A 10 -18.64 -22.12 -1.02
N PHE A 11 -17.71 -22.99 -0.60
CA PHE A 11 -16.84 -23.68 -1.54
C PHE A 11 -17.27 -25.12 -1.86
N THR A 12 -18.13 -25.75 -1.04
CA THR A 12 -18.69 -27.10 -1.31
C THR A 12 -20.04 -27.29 -0.61
N GLU A 13 -20.92 -28.05 -1.26
CA GLU A 13 -22.19 -28.50 -0.68
C GLU A 13 -22.03 -29.81 0.11
N GLY A 14 -20.98 -30.58 -0.20
CA GLY A 14 -20.63 -31.83 0.48
C GLY A 14 -19.95 -31.60 1.83
N GLU A 15 -19.49 -32.70 2.43
CA GLU A 15 -18.69 -32.64 3.64
C GLU A 15 -17.21 -32.40 3.29
N PRO A 16 -16.59 -31.31 3.77
CA PRO A 16 -15.21 -31.04 3.48
C PRO A 16 -14.30 -32.02 4.24
N TRP A 17 -13.31 -32.57 3.58
CA TRP A 17 -12.33 -33.48 4.19
C TRP A 17 -11.38 -32.81 5.18
N LEU A 18 -11.20 -31.49 5.06
CA LEU A 18 -10.52 -30.63 6.05
C LEU A 18 -11.55 -29.70 6.70
N ALA A 19 -11.37 -29.46 7.99
CA ALA A 19 -12.22 -28.53 8.72
C ALA A 19 -12.13 -27.11 8.13
N VAL A 20 -13.28 -26.49 7.93
CA VAL A 20 -13.36 -25.07 7.53
C VAL A 20 -12.97 -24.22 8.73
N ASN A 21 -12.13 -23.19 8.51
CA ASN A 21 -11.78 -22.25 9.56
C ASN A 21 -13.06 -21.55 10.08
N PRO A 22 -13.33 -21.58 11.39
CA PRO A 22 -14.61 -21.08 11.96
C PRO A 22 -14.82 -19.58 11.74
N ASN A 23 -13.79 -18.81 11.41
CA ASN A 23 -13.89 -17.37 11.14
C ASN A 23 -14.51 -17.02 9.78
N TYR A 24 -14.87 -18.01 8.93
CA TYR A 24 -15.41 -17.76 7.59
C TYR A 24 -16.67 -16.89 7.55
N LYS A 25 -17.40 -16.83 8.67
CA LYS A 25 -18.60 -15.99 8.78
C LYS A 25 -18.30 -14.49 8.76
N THR A 26 -17.10 -14.09 9.11
CA THR A 26 -16.67 -12.69 9.21
C THR A 26 -15.43 -12.40 8.37
N VAL A 27 -14.71 -13.43 7.92
CA VAL A 27 -13.50 -13.30 7.08
C VAL A 27 -13.70 -14.15 5.85
N ASN A 28 -14.19 -13.55 4.79
CA ASN A 28 -14.46 -14.21 3.52
C ASN A 28 -14.34 -13.23 2.34
N ALA A 29 -14.35 -13.77 1.12
CA ALA A 29 -14.16 -12.99 -0.09
C ALA A 29 -15.33 -12.01 -0.38
N ALA A 30 -16.56 -12.39 -0.07
CA ALA A 30 -17.74 -11.54 -0.27
C ALA A 30 -17.65 -10.29 0.63
N GLU A 31 -17.47 -10.48 1.93
CA GLU A 31 -17.28 -9.36 2.88
C GLU A 31 -16.09 -8.48 2.48
N ALA A 32 -14.95 -9.09 2.13
CA ALA A 32 -13.78 -8.33 1.71
C ALA A 32 -13.98 -7.58 0.38
N GLN A 33 -14.88 -8.04 -0.50
CA GLN A 33 -15.18 -7.34 -1.74
C GLN A 33 -16.04 -6.11 -1.52
N ASP A 34 -16.95 -6.17 -0.57
CA ASP A 34 -17.89 -5.09 -0.24
C ASP A 34 -17.27 -4.01 0.66
N ASP A 35 -16.22 -4.36 1.42
CA ASP A 35 -15.47 -3.43 2.27
C ASP A 35 -14.39 -2.69 1.45
N PRO A 36 -14.53 -1.35 1.21
CA PRO A 36 -13.57 -0.56 0.46
C PRO A 36 -12.17 -0.53 1.09
N ASP A 37 -12.08 -0.73 2.41
CA ASP A 37 -10.84 -0.66 3.18
C ASP A 37 -10.21 -2.03 3.42
N SER A 38 -10.81 -3.09 2.86
CA SER A 38 -10.28 -4.43 2.95
C SER A 38 -8.92 -4.59 2.27
N ILE A 39 -8.13 -5.56 2.77
CA ILE A 39 -6.87 -5.97 2.15
C ILE A 39 -7.08 -6.33 0.66
N LEU A 40 -8.19 -6.99 0.31
CA LEU A 40 -8.51 -7.34 -1.07
C LEU A 40 -8.62 -6.11 -1.96
N ASN A 41 -9.35 -5.08 -1.52
CA ASN A 41 -9.54 -3.85 -2.29
C ASN A 41 -8.28 -3.00 -2.30
N PHE A 42 -7.48 -3.02 -1.24
CA PHE A 42 -6.15 -2.40 -1.24
C PHE A 42 -5.24 -3.03 -2.30
N TYR A 43 -5.17 -4.37 -2.39
CA TYR A 43 -4.40 -5.06 -3.43
C TYR A 43 -4.92 -4.77 -4.85
N LYS A 44 -6.24 -4.67 -5.04
CA LYS A 44 -6.81 -4.26 -6.34
C LYS A 44 -6.33 -2.86 -6.75
N LYS A 45 -6.31 -1.89 -5.79
CA LYS A 45 -5.75 -0.54 -6.02
C LYS A 45 -4.26 -0.63 -6.40
N LEU A 46 -3.47 -1.35 -5.63
CA LEU A 46 -2.03 -1.51 -5.86
C LEU A 46 -1.71 -2.12 -7.24
N ILE A 47 -2.42 -3.17 -7.64
CA ILE A 47 -2.26 -3.81 -8.96
C ILE A 47 -2.66 -2.85 -10.09
N ARG A 48 -3.72 -2.06 -9.90
CA ARG A 48 -4.15 -1.05 -10.87
C ARG A 48 -3.08 0.03 -11.05
N LEU A 49 -2.55 0.58 -9.97
CA LEU A 49 -1.46 1.56 -10.00
C LEU A 49 -0.21 0.98 -10.68
N ARG A 50 0.15 -0.26 -10.34
CA ARG A 50 1.29 -0.95 -10.97
C ARG A 50 1.14 -1.09 -12.50
N LYS A 51 -0.08 -1.28 -13.00
CA LYS A 51 -0.35 -1.33 -14.44
C LYS A 51 -0.34 0.07 -15.07
N GLN A 52 -0.94 1.04 -14.39
CA GLN A 52 -1.04 2.43 -14.86
C GLN A 52 0.34 3.09 -14.98
N TYR A 53 1.22 2.86 -14.02
CA TYR A 53 2.57 3.43 -13.96
C TYR A 53 3.67 2.41 -14.33
N ALA A 54 3.35 1.46 -15.21
CA ALA A 54 4.24 0.35 -15.56
C ALA A 54 5.61 0.78 -16.05
N ASP A 55 5.70 1.86 -16.81
CA ASP A 55 6.95 2.39 -17.34
C ASP A 55 7.84 2.97 -16.23
N ILE A 56 7.25 3.72 -15.29
CA ILE A 56 8.00 4.28 -14.16
C ILE A 56 8.47 3.15 -13.23
N ILE A 57 7.62 2.15 -12.99
CA ILE A 57 7.96 1.00 -12.14
C ILE A 57 9.12 0.16 -12.70
N LYS A 58 9.25 0.10 -14.04
CA LYS A 58 10.38 -0.55 -14.73
C LYS A 58 11.61 0.36 -14.88
N GLY A 59 11.47 1.63 -14.53
CA GLY A 59 12.53 2.63 -14.63
C GLY A 59 13.68 2.44 -13.64
N SER A 60 14.54 3.44 -13.55
CA SER A 60 15.64 3.43 -12.58
C SER A 60 15.12 3.30 -11.15
N TYR A 61 15.92 2.69 -10.30
CA TYR A 61 15.67 2.54 -8.86
C TYR A 61 16.75 3.27 -8.09
N THR A 62 16.34 4.10 -7.13
CA THR A 62 17.24 4.77 -6.19
C THR A 62 16.73 4.55 -4.78
N LEU A 63 17.53 3.91 -3.93
CA LEU A 63 17.26 3.81 -2.50
C LEU A 63 17.70 5.13 -1.86
N LEU A 64 16.78 5.76 -1.16
CA LEU A 64 17.03 6.94 -0.34
C LEU A 64 17.10 6.50 1.12
N LEU A 65 17.83 7.21 1.95
CA LEU A 65 17.99 6.91 3.40
C LEU A 65 18.39 5.43 3.66
N PRO A 66 19.49 4.90 3.07
CA PRO A 66 19.82 3.48 3.17
C PRO A 66 20.10 3.01 4.59
N ASP A 67 20.50 3.91 5.49
CA ASP A 67 20.87 3.62 6.87
C ASP A 67 19.79 3.99 7.90
N ASP A 68 18.60 4.44 7.44
CA ASP A 68 17.51 4.80 8.35
C ASP A 68 16.86 3.53 8.93
N PRO A 69 16.81 3.38 10.27
CA PRO A 69 16.30 2.16 10.89
C PRO A 69 14.76 2.05 10.89
N GLN A 70 14.06 3.13 10.57
CA GLN A 70 12.59 3.21 10.64
C GLN A 70 11.94 3.39 9.28
N LEU A 71 12.59 4.15 8.37
CA LEU A 71 12.02 4.50 7.09
C LEU A 71 12.69 3.73 5.95
N PHE A 72 11.90 3.03 5.17
CA PHE A 72 12.30 2.48 3.89
C PHE A 72 11.80 3.38 2.78
N VAL A 73 12.72 4.12 2.14
CA VAL A 73 12.39 5.13 1.14
C VAL A 73 13.10 4.83 -0.17
N TYR A 74 12.34 4.75 -1.24
CA TYR A 74 12.92 4.61 -2.57
C TYR A 74 12.12 5.37 -3.62
N GLU A 75 12.80 5.70 -4.72
CA GLU A 75 12.17 6.25 -5.91
C GLU A 75 12.37 5.36 -7.13
N ARG A 76 11.41 5.47 -8.06
CA ARG A 76 11.46 4.94 -9.41
C ARG A 76 11.28 6.08 -10.40
N GLN A 77 12.08 6.11 -11.45
CA GLN A 77 12.02 7.18 -12.43
C GLN A 77 12.06 6.66 -13.85
N ALA A 78 11.17 7.19 -14.70
CA ALA A 78 11.19 7.03 -16.14
C ALA A 78 10.48 8.21 -16.81
N ASN A 79 10.89 8.56 -18.02
CA ASN A 79 10.20 9.55 -18.87
C ASN A 79 9.97 10.91 -18.18
N GLY A 80 10.88 11.33 -17.30
CA GLY A 80 10.77 12.59 -16.56
C GLY A 80 9.78 12.58 -15.38
N GLN A 81 9.15 11.45 -15.09
CA GLN A 81 8.27 11.26 -13.95
C GLN A 81 8.92 10.40 -12.88
N LYS A 82 8.57 10.63 -11.62
CA LYS A 82 9.05 9.87 -10.46
C LYS A 82 7.90 9.32 -9.64
N LEU A 83 8.03 8.08 -9.20
CA LEU A 83 7.26 7.51 -8.10
C LEU A 83 8.16 7.39 -6.88
N MET A 84 7.72 7.91 -5.74
CA MET A 84 8.38 7.74 -4.46
C MET A 84 7.51 6.91 -3.52
N SER A 85 8.12 5.90 -2.92
CA SER A 85 7.50 5.10 -1.86
C SER A 85 8.22 5.37 -0.56
N ILE A 86 7.47 5.72 0.48
CA ILE A 86 7.96 5.96 1.83
C ILE A 86 7.19 5.03 2.75
N SER A 87 7.89 4.15 3.47
CA SER A 87 7.30 3.18 4.38
C SER A 87 7.96 3.27 5.75
N ASN A 88 7.18 3.53 6.78
CA ASN A 88 7.63 3.32 8.16
C ASN A 88 7.53 1.82 8.48
N VAL A 89 8.66 1.16 8.67
CA VAL A 89 8.74 -0.27 8.98
C VAL A 89 8.82 -0.56 10.48
N SER A 90 8.62 0.48 11.29
CA SER A 90 8.71 0.39 12.76
C SER A 90 7.33 0.50 13.43
N LYS A 91 7.27 0.13 14.70
CA LYS A 91 6.10 0.29 15.57
C LYS A 91 5.97 1.68 16.20
N GLU A 92 6.93 2.56 15.96
CA GLU A 92 6.95 3.94 16.44
C GLU A 92 6.64 4.91 15.31
N GLU A 93 6.24 6.13 15.64
CA GLU A 93 6.14 7.21 14.65
C GLU A 93 7.52 7.56 14.09
N ALA A 94 7.58 7.86 12.81
CA ALA A 94 8.79 8.30 12.12
C ALA A 94 8.55 9.59 11.34
N ALA A 95 9.54 10.47 11.32
CA ALA A 95 9.48 11.71 10.56
C ALA A 95 10.34 11.61 9.30
N PHE A 96 9.74 11.82 8.16
CA PHE A 96 10.43 11.97 6.89
C PHE A 96 10.67 13.45 6.61
N TYR A 97 11.89 13.77 6.18
CA TYR A 97 12.28 15.08 5.71
C TYR A 97 12.77 14.94 4.27
N TRP A 98 12.28 15.82 3.40
CA TRP A 98 12.81 15.87 2.05
C TRP A 98 14.30 16.20 2.13
N PRO A 99 15.17 15.50 1.39
CA PRO A 99 16.57 15.92 1.27
C PRO A 99 16.68 17.35 0.74
N ASP A 100 17.62 18.13 1.22
CA ASP A 100 17.79 19.54 0.87
C ASP A 100 17.73 19.79 -0.64
N GLY A 101 16.79 20.63 -1.07
CA GLY A 101 16.55 20.97 -2.47
C GLY A 101 15.84 19.89 -3.31
N SER A 102 15.30 18.84 -2.69
CA SER A 102 14.55 17.80 -3.36
C SER A 102 13.05 17.83 -3.07
N GLU A 103 12.56 18.85 -2.34
CA GLU A 103 11.12 19.04 -2.18
C GLU A 103 10.49 19.18 -3.56
N PRO A 104 9.51 18.31 -3.89
CA PRO A 104 8.84 18.39 -5.18
C PRO A 104 7.95 19.64 -5.24
N GLU A 105 7.90 20.29 -6.40
CA GLU A 105 6.94 21.39 -6.62
C GLU A 105 5.50 20.88 -6.47
N ARG A 106 5.28 19.61 -6.81
CA ARG A 106 4.00 18.94 -6.68
C ARG A 106 4.20 17.46 -6.35
N ALA A 107 3.47 16.97 -5.34
CA ALA A 107 3.36 15.55 -5.02
C ALA A 107 1.88 15.15 -4.97
N GLU A 108 1.52 14.15 -5.74
CA GLU A 108 0.19 13.54 -5.74
C GLU A 108 0.24 12.24 -4.94
N LEU A 109 -0.55 12.12 -3.86
CA LEU A 109 -0.67 10.88 -3.10
C LEU A 109 -1.50 9.87 -3.90
N LEU A 110 -0.86 8.79 -4.36
CA LEU A 110 -1.53 7.75 -5.14
C LEU A 110 -2.08 6.61 -4.28
N LEU A 111 -1.39 6.29 -3.19
CA LEU A 111 -1.74 5.17 -2.31
C LEU A 111 -1.25 5.44 -0.90
N SER A 112 -2.09 5.11 0.07
CA SER A 112 -1.75 5.00 1.48
C SER A 112 -2.54 3.86 2.12
N ASN A 113 -1.99 3.23 3.16
CA ASN A 113 -2.71 2.25 3.98
C ASN A 113 -3.40 2.89 5.19
N TYR A 114 -3.37 4.22 5.28
CA TYR A 114 -4.11 5.02 6.25
C TYR A 114 -4.84 6.14 5.52
N ASP A 115 -5.87 6.70 6.14
CA ASP A 115 -6.50 7.93 5.65
C ASP A 115 -5.54 9.10 5.84
N ASN A 116 -5.15 9.71 4.74
CA ASN A 116 -4.23 10.84 4.71
C ASN A 116 -4.65 11.88 3.72
N ASP A 117 -4.41 13.14 4.09
CA ASP A 117 -4.42 14.23 3.15
C ASP A 117 -3.10 14.27 2.36
N SER A 118 -3.18 14.65 1.09
CA SER A 118 -2.01 14.87 0.24
C SER A 118 -1.29 16.13 0.71
N GLY A 119 -0.25 16.00 1.53
CA GLY A 119 0.59 17.11 1.96
C GLY A 119 1.99 17.02 1.36
N THR A 120 2.49 18.15 0.85
CA THR A 120 3.89 18.37 0.45
C THR A 120 4.65 19.16 1.50
N GLU A 121 4.33 18.95 2.77
CA GLU A 121 5.01 19.61 3.87
C GLU A 121 6.49 19.21 3.89
N SER A 122 7.37 20.13 4.27
CA SER A 122 8.81 19.89 4.41
C SER A 122 9.13 18.75 5.38
N ARG A 123 8.20 18.48 6.30
CA ARG A 123 8.23 17.36 7.25
C ARG A 123 6.94 16.59 7.20
N ILE A 124 7.03 15.28 6.94
CA ILE A 124 5.87 14.37 6.94
C ILE A 124 6.03 13.39 8.10
N THR A 125 5.02 13.28 8.96
CA THR A 125 5.01 12.26 10.03
C THR A 125 4.28 11.01 9.54
N PHE A 126 4.91 9.86 9.72
CA PHE A 126 4.38 8.53 9.41
C PHE A 126 4.01 7.81 10.71
N ARG A 127 2.78 7.31 10.76
CA ARG A 127 2.31 6.43 11.84
C ARG A 127 3.05 5.08 11.80
N PRO A 128 2.98 4.26 12.84
CA PRO A 128 3.52 2.92 12.81
C PRO A 128 3.02 2.13 11.60
N TYR A 129 3.95 1.51 10.85
CA TYR A 129 3.66 0.69 9.65
C TYR A 129 2.90 1.42 8.54
N GLU A 130 2.97 2.74 8.51
CA GLU A 130 2.36 3.55 7.45
C GLU A 130 3.21 3.55 6.19
N THR A 131 2.55 3.37 5.05
CA THR A 131 3.17 3.48 3.73
C THR A 131 2.40 4.46 2.87
N ARG A 132 3.13 5.35 2.19
CA ARG A 132 2.58 6.27 1.18
C ARG A 132 3.36 6.15 -0.12
N VAL A 133 2.64 6.23 -1.24
CA VAL A 133 3.21 6.28 -2.58
C VAL A 133 2.80 7.58 -3.24
N TYR A 134 3.78 8.35 -3.68
CA TYR A 134 3.59 9.63 -4.34
C TYR A 134 4.03 9.59 -5.80
N LEU A 135 3.29 10.30 -6.65
CA LEU A 135 3.78 10.73 -7.96
C LEU A 135 4.34 12.15 -7.81
N LEU A 136 5.61 12.33 -8.17
CA LEU A 136 6.32 13.61 -8.08
C LEU A 136 6.44 14.23 -9.47
N ALA A 137 6.18 15.52 -9.57
CA ALA A 137 6.33 16.34 -10.77
C ALA A 137 7.29 17.50 -10.51
#